data_dcf3f4d5df8399b4cc68f10601ea4bed
#
_entry.id   dcf3f4d5df8399b4cc68f10601ea4bed
#
_cell.length_a   1.000
_cell.length_b   1.000
_cell.length_c   1.000
_cell.angle_alpha   90.00
_cell.angle_beta   90.00
_cell.angle_gamma   90.00
#
_symmetry.space_group_name_H-M   'P 1'
#
loop_
_entity.id
_entity.type
_entity.pdbx_description
1 polymer ?
#
loop_
_entity_poly.entity_id
_entity_poly.type
_entity_poly.pdbx_seq_one_letter_code
_entity_poly.pdbx_strand_id
1 'polypeptide(L)'
;WRLYEDVRRNPKVLSREVAVQASADHFGEPGTWQHEAGGERAEATFTRTIGSGAHADPELMVEYQQQLVAIAADVSAYVDRRIAHLDPRGPLIAHITLDEMHTALDGLAEHANRIQLMFLDSSTAYQHVTITGDWQAPLRSSLFPRTPGQTWGPSSGGSFS
;
A
#
# COMPACT_ATOMS: atom_id res chain seq x y z
N TRP A 1 1.16 8.10 -6.66
CA TRP A 1 0.66 8.30 -8.04
C TRP A 1 1.73 8.89 -8.97
N ARG A 2 2.70 9.67 -8.48
CA ARG A 2 3.80 10.25 -9.29
C ARG A 2 4.59 9.17 -10.04
N LEU A 3 4.84 8.03 -9.40
CA LEU A 3 5.62 6.95 -9.99
C LEU A 3 4.99 6.41 -11.29
N TYR A 4 3.68 6.17 -11.30
CA TYR A 4 2.97 5.76 -12.51
C TYR A 4 3.06 6.83 -13.61
N GLU A 5 2.97 8.10 -13.24
CA GLU A 5 3.11 9.21 -14.16
C GLU A 5 4.54 9.29 -14.75
N ASP A 6 5.56 9.07 -13.95
CA ASP A 6 6.96 9.08 -14.38
C ASP A 6 7.26 7.91 -15.33
N VAL A 7 6.75 6.71 -15.03
CA VAL A 7 6.86 5.54 -15.92
C VAL A 7 6.07 5.78 -17.22
N ARG A 8 4.87 6.34 -17.14
CA ARG A 8 4.06 6.70 -18.32
C ARG A 8 4.79 7.64 -19.27
N ARG A 9 5.45 8.66 -18.71
CA ARG A 9 6.22 9.66 -19.49
C ARG A 9 7.50 9.09 -20.09
N ASN A 10 8.07 8.11 -19.43
CA ASN A 10 9.32 7.47 -19.87
C ASN A 10 9.21 5.93 -19.76
N PRO A 11 8.42 5.29 -20.63
CA PRO A 11 8.16 3.85 -20.55
C PRO A 11 9.40 2.98 -20.73
N LYS A 12 10.46 3.53 -21.34
CA LYS A 12 11.73 2.82 -21.53
C LYS A 12 12.50 2.56 -20.24
N VAL A 13 12.12 3.19 -19.13
CA VAL A 13 12.71 2.94 -17.80
C VAL A 13 12.45 1.51 -17.33
N LEU A 14 11.37 0.90 -17.80
CA LEU A 14 11.03 -0.52 -17.55
C LEU A 14 11.13 -1.27 -18.88
N SER A 15 12.22 -2.00 -19.06
CA SER A 15 12.48 -2.86 -20.22
C SER A 15 12.22 -4.30 -19.88
N ARG A 16 11.43 -4.98 -20.72
CA ARG A 16 11.15 -6.42 -20.62
C ARG A 16 12.44 -7.25 -20.66
N GLU A 17 13.28 -6.98 -21.63
CA GLU A 17 14.55 -7.68 -21.81
C GLU A 17 15.42 -7.59 -20.56
N VAL A 18 15.57 -6.38 -20.00
CA VAL A 18 16.37 -6.14 -18.80
C VAL A 18 15.75 -6.86 -17.59
N ALA A 19 14.44 -6.78 -17.40
CA ALA A 19 13.76 -7.42 -16.28
C ALA A 19 13.87 -8.94 -16.34
N VAL A 20 13.66 -9.53 -17.52
CA VAL A 20 13.74 -10.98 -17.72
C VAL A 20 15.16 -11.47 -17.50
N GLN A 21 16.16 -10.78 -18.10
CA GLN A 21 17.56 -11.17 -17.94
C GLN A 21 18.03 -11.07 -16.49
N ALA A 22 17.72 -9.94 -15.82
CA ALA A 22 18.11 -9.72 -14.43
C ALA A 22 17.49 -10.78 -13.48
N SER A 23 16.24 -11.17 -13.72
CA SER A 23 15.59 -12.20 -12.92
C SER A 23 16.20 -13.59 -13.22
N ALA A 24 16.42 -13.90 -14.48
CA ALA A 24 17.06 -15.17 -14.85
C ALA A 24 18.45 -15.32 -14.19
N ASP A 25 19.29 -14.28 -14.26
CA ASP A 25 20.64 -14.26 -13.68
C ASP A 25 20.61 -14.32 -12.15
N HIS A 26 19.56 -13.78 -11.52
CA HIS A 26 19.37 -13.86 -10.07
C HIS A 26 19.09 -15.30 -9.59
N PHE A 27 18.32 -16.06 -10.37
CA PHE A 27 17.91 -17.42 -9.97
C PHE A 27 18.93 -18.50 -10.32
N GLY A 28 19.82 -18.29 -11.29
CA GLY A 28 20.79 -19.31 -11.66
C GLY A 28 21.76 -18.88 -12.76
N GLU A 29 22.75 -19.74 -13.00
CA GLU A 29 23.69 -19.56 -14.11
C GLU A 29 23.02 -19.87 -15.47
N PRO A 30 23.42 -19.19 -16.56
CA PRO A 30 22.93 -19.45 -17.89
C PRO A 30 23.01 -20.95 -18.28
N GLY A 31 21.92 -21.47 -18.80
CA GLY A 31 21.79 -22.88 -19.20
C GLY A 31 21.35 -23.81 -18.07
N THR A 32 21.04 -23.28 -16.89
CA THR A 32 20.42 -24.07 -15.81
C THR A 32 18.90 -23.92 -15.83
N TRP A 33 18.19 -24.90 -15.31
CA TRP A 33 16.72 -24.86 -15.22
C TRP A 33 16.24 -23.72 -14.31
N GLN A 34 17.02 -23.34 -13.29
CA GLN A 34 16.72 -22.21 -12.40
C GLN A 34 16.74 -20.87 -13.16
N HIS A 35 17.74 -20.68 -14.02
CA HIS A 35 17.85 -19.51 -14.88
C HIS A 35 16.65 -19.41 -15.84
N GLU A 36 16.29 -20.52 -16.49
CA GLU A 36 15.13 -20.55 -17.39
C GLU A 36 13.83 -20.24 -16.65
N ALA A 37 13.58 -20.90 -15.51
CA ALA A 37 12.40 -20.66 -14.68
C ALA A 37 12.34 -19.22 -14.13
N GLY A 38 13.47 -18.61 -13.79
CA GLY A 38 13.57 -17.21 -13.40
C GLY A 38 13.15 -16.27 -14.51
N GLY A 39 13.61 -16.53 -15.72
CA GLY A 39 13.25 -15.75 -16.91
C GLY A 39 11.76 -15.89 -17.27
N GLU A 40 11.22 -17.11 -17.29
CA GLU A 40 9.79 -17.35 -17.57
C GLU A 40 8.87 -16.68 -16.55
N ARG A 41 9.24 -16.74 -15.27
CA ARG A 41 8.50 -16.05 -14.20
C ARG A 41 8.51 -14.53 -14.40
N ALA A 42 9.66 -13.94 -14.72
CA ALA A 42 9.77 -12.51 -14.94
C ALA A 42 8.99 -12.07 -16.19
N GLU A 43 9.01 -12.86 -17.25
CA GLU A 43 8.21 -12.65 -18.46
C GLU A 43 6.71 -12.61 -18.14
N ALA A 44 6.21 -13.59 -17.40
CA ALA A 44 4.81 -13.62 -16.97
C ALA A 44 4.45 -12.44 -16.05
N THR A 45 5.34 -12.08 -15.13
CA THR A 45 5.15 -10.95 -14.23
C THR A 45 5.13 -9.64 -14.99
N PHE A 46 6.08 -9.41 -15.89
CA PHE A 46 6.15 -8.21 -16.73
C PHE A 46 4.88 -8.05 -17.55
N THR A 47 4.46 -9.12 -18.24
CA THR A 47 3.25 -9.09 -19.06
C THR A 47 2.02 -8.72 -18.27
N ARG A 48 1.87 -9.25 -17.04
CA ARG A 48 0.72 -9.00 -16.18
C ARG A 48 0.71 -7.61 -15.54
N THR A 49 1.90 -7.07 -15.16
CA THR A 49 1.98 -5.86 -14.34
C THR A 49 2.44 -4.62 -15.09
N ILE A 50 3.14 -4.79 -16.19
CA ILE A 50 3.80 -3.69 -16.91
C ILE A 50 3.28 -3.56 -18.35
N GLY A 51 2.87 -4.69 -18.93
CA GLY A 51 2.29 -4.72 -20.26
C GLY A 51 2.92 -5.79 -21.17
N SER A 52 2.30 -6.03 -22.33
CA SER A 52 2.73 -7.06 -23.30
C SER A 52 3.84 -6.60 -24.25
N GLY A 53 4.18 -5.30 -24.26
CA GLY A 53 5.21 -4.71 -25.13
C GLY A 53 6.64 -4.91 -24.62
N ALA A 54 7.61 -4.39 -25.37
CA ALA A 54 9.03 -4.37 -24.97
C ALA A 54 9.33 -3.43 -23.80
N HIS A 55 8.44 -2.49 -23.53
CA HIS A 55 8.54 -1.49 -22.48
C HIS A 55 7.19 -1.37 -21.77
N ALA A 56 7.15 -0.57 -20.69
CA ALA A 56 5.93 -0.28 -19.96
C ALA A 56 4.83 0.25 -20.89
N ASP A 57 3.61 -0.23 -20.68
CA ASP A 57 2.42 0.24 -21.39
C ASP A 57 1.92 1.55 -20.75
N PRO A 58 1.95 2.67 -21.46
CA PRO A 58 1.49 3.96 -20.92
C PRO A 58 0.00 3.97 -20.55
N GLU A 59 -0.84 3.23 -21.27
CA GLU A 59 -2.28 3.18 -21.02
C GLU A 59 -2.56 2.41 -19.72
N LEU A 60 -1.86 1.31 -19.50
CA LEU A 60 -1.93 0.55 -18.26
C LEU A 60 -1.48 1.40 -17.04
N MET A 61 -0.47 2.24 -17.20
CA MET A 61 -0.02 3.16 -16.15
C MET A 61 -1.09 4.21 -15.82
N VAL A 62 -1.83 4.71 -16.82
CA VAL A 62 -2.98 5.61 -16.60
C VAL A 62 -4.09 4.90 -15.83
N GLU A 63 -4.41 3.67 -16.21
CA GLU A 63 -5.42 2.87 -15.53
C GLU A 63 -5.07 2.66 -14.04
N TYR A 64 -3.83 2.28 -13.74
CA TYR A 64 -3.36 2.11 -12.37
C TYR A 64 -3.42 3.40 -11.57
N GLN A 65 -3.06 4.52 -12.17
CA GLN A 65 -3.17 5.83 -11.54
C GLN A 65 -4.63 6.17 -11.20
N GLN A 66 -5.55 5.93 -12.13
CA GLN A 66 -6.97 6.18 -11.92
C GLN A 66 -7.56 5.29 -10.81
N GLN A 67 -7.20 4.00 -10.80
CA GLN A 67 -7.61 3.07 -9.74
C GLN A 67 -7.12 3.54 -8.37
N LEU A 68 -5.86 3.92 -8.26
CA LEU A 68 -5.27 4.42 -7.00
C LEU A 68 -5.97 5.69 -6.50
N VAL A 69 -6.25 6.63 -7.40
CA VAL A 69 -6.98 7.86 -7.05
C VAL A 69 -8.40 7.54 -6.58
N ALA A 70 -9.10 6.63 -7.26
CA ALA A 70 -10.45 6.23 -6.88
C ALA A 70 -10.48 5.56 -5.50
N ILE A 71 -9.56 4.64 -5.22
CA ILE A 71 -9.44 3.97 -3.91
C ILE A 71 -9.17 4.98 -2.78
N ALA A 72 -8.32 5.98 -3.06
CA ALA A 72 -7.92 6.95 -2.05
C ALA A 72 -8.97 8.06 -1.81
N ALA A 73 -9.89 8.30 -2.74
CA ALA A 73 -10.76 9.48 -2.73
C ALA A 73 -11.62 9.60 -1.46
N ASP A 74 -12.33 8.55 -1.11
CA ASP A 74 -13.24 8.56 0.04
C ASP A 74 -12.50 8.61 1.37
N VAL A 75 -11.40 7.85 1.47
CA VAL A 75 -10.54 7.84 2.66
C VAL A 75 -9.90 9.21 2.86
N SER A 76 -9.38 9.84 1.79
CA SER A 76 -8.78 11.18 1.86
C SER A 76 -9.81 12.22 2.28
N ALA A 77 -11.01 12.19 1.71
CA ALA A 77 -12.08 13.11 2.08
C ALA A 77 -12.49 12.98 3.55
N TYR A 78 -12.52 11.75 4.07
CA TYR A 78 -12.79 11.50 5.48
C TYR A 78 -11.68 12.01 6.39
N VAL A 79 -10.42 11.68 6.06
CA VAL A 79 -9.24 12.11 6.83
C VAL A 79 -9.15 13.63 6.88
N ASP A 80 -9.27 14.28 5.74
CA ASP A 80 -9.18 15.74 5.65
C ASP A 80 -10.25 16.44 6.49
N ARG A 81 -11.49 15.96 6.48
CA ARG A 81 -12.59 16.61 7.20
C ARG A 81 -12.65 16.26 8.68
N ARG A 82 -12.31 15.03 9.04
CA ARG A 82 -12.54 14.52 10.40
C ARG A 82 -11.29 14.46 11.25
N ILE A 83 -10.14 14.17 10.65
CA ILE A 83 -8.91 13.93 11.40
C ILE A 83 -7.97 15.14 11.31
N ALA A 84 -7.71 15.63 10.10
CA ALA A 84 -6.73 16.70 9.91
C ALA A 84 -7.29 18.11 10.22
N HIS A 85 -8.56 18.31 9.91
CA HIS A 85 -9.22 19.60 10.13
C HIS A 85 -10.55 19.35 10.83
N LEU A 86 -10.68 19.73 12.10
CA LEU A 86 -11.97 19.75 12.81
C LEU A 86 -12.93 20.68 12.03
N ASP A 87 -13.56 20.14 10.99
CA ASP A 87 -14.35 20.89 10.02
C ASP A 87 -15.55 21.52 10.71
N PRO A 88 -15.64 22.86 10.82
CA PRO A 88 -16.75 23.55 11.47
C PRO A 88 -18.09 23.39 10.70
N ARG A 89 -18.06 22.87 9.46
CA ARG A 89 -19.25 22.67 8.63
C ARG A 89 -20.16 21.54 9.14
N GLY A 90 -19.77 20.87 10.23
CA GLY A 90 -20.59 19.85 10.86
C GLY A 90 -20.25 18.42 10.44
N PRO A 91 -21.01 17.44 10.92
CA PRO A 91 -20.74 16.04 10.64
C PRO A 91 -20.86 15.72 9.15
N LEU A 92 -19.94 14.88 8.63
CA LEU A 92 -20.08 14.27 7.32
C LEU A 92 -21.38 13.46 7.30
N ILE A 93 -22.20 13.65 6.27
CA ILE A 93 -23.42 12.86 6.06
C ILE A 93 -23.05 11.42 5.70
N ALA A 94 -21.91 11.23 5.01
CA ALA A 94 -21.39 9.91 4.70
C ALA A 94 -20.38 9.47 5.78
N HIS A 95 -20.63 8.34 6.40
CA HIS A 95 -19.70 7.64 7.29
C HIS A 95 -18.95 6.60 6.47
N ILE A 96 -17.62 6.60 6.55
CA ILE A 96 -16.85 5.45 6.07
C ILE A 96 -17.05 4.31 7.06
N THR A 97 -17.52 3.19 6.56
CA THR A 97 -17.61 1.95 7.32
C THR A 97 -16.25 1.27 7.46
N LEU A 98 -16.12 0.35 8.42
CA LEU A 98 -14.90 -0.46 8.56
C LEU A 98 -14.63 -1.30 7.30
N ASP A 99 -15.69 -1.80 6.65
CA ASP A 99 -15.56 -2.62 5.44
C ASP A 99 -15.05 -1.78 4.26
N GLU A 100 -15.55 -0.56 4.09
CA GLU A 100 -15.04 0.37 3.07
C GLU A 100 -13.58 0.75 3.33
N MET A 101 -13.21 0.94 4.60
CA MET A 101 -11.82 1.22 4.98
C MET A 101 -10.91 0.01 4.71
N HIS A 102 -11.34 -1.21 5.03
CA HIS A 102 -10.60 -2.43 4.72
C HIS A 102 -10.44 -2.60 3.20
N THR A 103 -11.51 -2.40 2.43
CA THR A 103 -11.46 -2.46 0.97
C THR A 103 -10.45 -1.47 0.39
N ALA A 104 -10.40 -0.24 0.91
CA ALA A 104 -9.42 0.76 0.49
C ALA A 104 -7.98 0.35 0.85
N LEU A 105 -7.77 -0.19 2.05
CA LEU A 105 -6.45 -0.68 2.48
C LEU A 105 -5.97 -1.86 1.63
N ASP A 106 -6.85 -2.80 1.31
CA ASP A 106 -6.53 -3.93 0.43
C ASP A 106 -6.16 -3.45 -0.98
N GLY A 107 -6.90 -2.48 -1.51
CA GLY A 107 -6.58 -1.87 -2.79
C GLY A 107 -5.22 -1.13 -2.79
N LEU A 108 -4.91 -0.39 -1.72
CA LEU A 108 -3.61 0.25 -1.56
C LEU A 108 -2.47 -0.77 -1.44
N ALA A 109 -2.69 -1.87 -0.71
CA ALA A 109 -1.73 -2.97 -0.58
C ALA A 109 -1.47 -3.65 -1.93
N GLU A 110 -2.50 -3.84 -2.75
CA GLU A 110 -2.37 -4.37 -4.11
C GLU A 110 -1.51 -3.44 -4.99
N HIS A 111 -1.74 -2.12 -4.95
CA HIS A 111 -0.92 -1.16 -5.69
C HIS A 111 0.53 -1.13 -5.20
N ALA A 112 0.77 -1.18 -3.90
CA ALA A 112 2.12 -1.26 -3.34
C ALA A 112 2.84 -2.53 -3.79
N ASN A 113 2.15 -3.67 -3.79
CA ASN A 113 2.69 -4.94 -4.27
C ASN A 113 2.99 -4.91 -5.78
N ARG A 114 2.13 -4.28 -6.58
CA ARG A 114 2.35 -4.07 -8.02
C ARG A 114 3.61 -3.25 -8.28
N ILE A 115 3.80 -2.15 -7.53
CA ILE A 115 5.01 -1.32 -7.61
C ILE A 115 6.26 -2.14 -7.24
N GLN A 116 6.19 -2.96 -6.20
CA GLN A 116 7.31 -3.83 -5.85
C GLN A 116 7.64 -4.84 -6.95
N LEU A 117 6.65 -5.45 -7.56
CA LEU A 117 6.86 -6.36 -8.69
C LEU A 117 7.48 -5.65 -9.90
N MET A 118 7.11 -4.38 -10.16
CA MET A 118 7.67 -3.60 -11.25
C MET A 118 9.17 -3.31 -11.10
N PHE A 119 9.64 -3.08 -9.87
CA PHE A 119 11.00 -2.57 -9.63
C PHE A 119 11.92 -3.54 -8.90
N LEU A 120 11.36 -4.47 -8.13
CA LEU A 120 12.14 -5.35 -7.26
C LEU A 120 11.96 -6.84 -7.59
N ASP A 121 11.12 -7.16 -8.58
CA ASP A 121 10.70 -8.54 -8.89
C ASP A 121 10.31 -9.35 -7.64
N SER A 122 9.83 -8.67 -6.64
CA SER A 122 9.43 -9.25 -5.36
C SER A 122 8.01 -8.85 -4.99
N SER A 123 7.32 -9.71 -4.27
CA SER A 123 6.01 -9.40 -3.71
C SER A 123 6.01 -9.57 -2.20
N THR A 124 5.32 -8.68 -1.50
CA THR A 124 5.13 -8.78 -0.05
C THR A 124 3.65 -8.94 0.23
N ALA A 125 3.31 -9.92 1.05
CA ALA A 125 1.94 -10.07 1.54
C ALA A 125 1.67 -9.02 2.63
N TYR A 126 1.24 -7.83 2.24
CA TYR A 126 0.90 -6.76 3.21
C TYR A 126 -0.26 -7.11 4.14
N GLN A 127 -1.08 -8.09 3.75
CA GLN A 127 -2.24 -8.55 4.53
C GLN A 127 -1.87 -9.22 5.86
N HIS A 128 -0.61 -9.62 6.02
CA HIS A 128 -0.15 -10.33 7.21
C HIS A 128 1.00 -9.58 7.90
N VAL A 129 0.81 -8.28 8.15
CA VAL A 129 1.70 -7.57 9.05
C VAL A 129 1.49 -8.17 10.44
N THR A 130 2.32 -9.14 10.78
CA THR A 130 2.41 -9.63 12.14
C THR A 130 3.02 -8.51 12.98
N ILE A 131 2.18 -7.81 13.74
CA ILE A 131 2.65 -6.85 14.71
C ILE A 131 3.32 -7.65 15.83
N THR A 132 4.65 -7.81 15.71
CA THR A 132 5.46 -8.42 16.74
C THR A 132 5.72 -7.39 17.84
N GLY A 133 5.24 -7.65 19.02
CA GLY A 133 5.40 -6.79 20.18
C GLY A 133 4.09 -6.19 20.70
N ASP A 134 4.15 -5.58 21.87
CA ASP A 134 2.99 -4.91 22.48
C ASP A 134 2.76 -3.54 21.86
N TRP A 135 2.14 -3.51 20.65
CA TRP A 135 1.79 -2.28 19.96
C TRP A 135 0.83 -1.38 20.76
N GLN A 136 0.14 -1.96 21.76
CA GLN A 136 -0.75 -1.22 22.64
C GLN A 136 0.00 -0.54 23.81
N ALA A 137 1.27 -0.90 24.04
CA ALA A 137 2.04 -0.31 25.13
C ALA A 137 2.08 1.22 25.11
N PRO A 138 2.28 1.90 23.97
CA PRO A 138 2.18 3.36 23.88
C PRO A 138 0.79 3.90 24.22
N LEU A 139 -0.27 3.13 23.96
CA LEU A 139 -1.65 3.56 24.24
C LEU A 139 -2.03 3.37 25.71
N ARG A 140 -1.31 2.49 26.42
CA ARG A 140 -1.46 2.28 27.87
C ARG A 140 -0.61 3.25 28.69
N SER A 141 0.43 3.82 28.11
CA SER A 141 1.21 4.86 28.76
C SER A 141 0.50 6.20 28.59
N SER A 142 0.47 7.00 29.64
CA SER A 142 -0.05 8.36 29.56
C SER A 142 0.77 9.14 28.53
N LEU A 143 0.13 9.56 27.43
CA LEU A 143 0.75 10.40 26.39
C LEU A 143 1.13 11.79 26.91
N PHE A 144 0.67 12.15 28.11
CA PHE A 144 0.98 13.41 28.75
C PHE A 144 1.83 13.16 30.00
N PRO A 145 2.92 13.92 30.21
CA PRO A 145 3.66 13.82 31.45
C PRO A 145 2.74 14.16 32.62
N ARG A 146 2.69 13.26 33.60
CA ARG A 146 1.90 13.51 34.82
C ARG A 146 2.48 14.71 35.54
N THR A 147 1.70 15.72 35.72
CA THR A 147 2.04 16.81 36.64
C THR A 147 2.09 16.23 38.06
N PRO A 148 3.18 16.38 38.80
CA PRO A 148 3.25 15.87 40.16
C PRO A 148 2.07 16.42 40.98
N GLY A 149 1.22 15.55 41.53
CA GLY A 149 0.05 15.88 42.33
C GLY A 149 -1.32 15.62 41.71
N GLN A 150 -1.44 15.25 40.46
CA GLN A 150 -2.73 14.83 39.87
C GLN A 150 -3.00 13.34 40.19
N THR A 151 -3.84 13.07 41.14
CA THR A 151 -4.45 11.74 41.37
C THR A 151 -5.79 11.73 40.65
N TRP A 152 -5.88 10.92 39.60
CA TRP A 152 -7.18 10.55 39.05
C TRP A 152 -7.77 9.48 39.97
N GLY A 153 -8.75 9.85 40.76
CA GLY A 153 -9.54 8.87 41.50
C GLY A 153 -10.29 7.96 40.52
N PRO A 154 -10.55 6.68 40.89
CA PRO A 154 -11.40 5.84 40.08
C PRO A 154 -12.76 6.53 39.95
N SER A 155 -13.21 6.76 38.73
CA SER A 155 -14.58 7.21 38.47
C SER A 155 -15.52 6.17 39.10
N SER A 156 -16.25 6.60 40.08
CA SER A 156 -17.30 5.80 40.75
C SER A 156 -18.27 5.32 39.67
N GLY A 157 -18.28 3.99 39.47
CA GLY A 157 -19.17 3.32 38.56
C GLY A 157 -20.63 3.61 38.92
N GLY A 158 -21.32 4.31 38.04
CA GLY A 158 -22.77 4.38 38.07
C GLY A 158 -23.35 3.02 37.73
N SER A 159 -23.96 2.37 38.71
CA SER A 159 -24.82 1.18 38.52
C SER A 159 -26.03 1.63 37.71
N PHE A 160 -26.15 1.13 36.50
CA PHE A 160 -27.44 1.14 35.82
C PHE A 160 -28.27 -0.06 36.30
N SER A 161 -29.36 0.26 36.97
CA SER A 161 -30.44 -0.68 37.27
C SER A 161 -31.39 -0.74 36.11
#